data_56f5ff7ebdec468c1268e3cd76e0647b
#
_entry.id   56f5ff7ebdec468c1268e3cd76e0647b
#
_cell.length_a   1.000
_cell.length_b   1.000
_cell.length_c   1.000
_cell.angle_alpha   90.00
_cell.angle_beta   90.00
_cell.angle_gamma   90.00
#
_symmetry.space_group_name_H-M   'P 1'
#
loop_
_entity.id
_entity.type
_entity.pdbx_description
1 polymer ?
#
loop_
_entity_poly.entity_id
_entity_poly.type
_entity_poly.pdbx_seq_one_letter_code
_entity_poly.pdbx_strand_id
1 'polypeptide(L)'
;RDSPSAIEVLRAAGYSQIEALPSALPEEELKAKIADVHFIGIRSRTQLTADVFAAAQKLVAVGCFCIGTNQVDLNAARERGIAVFNAPYSNTRSVAELVLAEAILLLRGIPEKSAVAHRGGWLKSASNSYEIRGKTLGIVGYGSIGTQLSVLAESVGMHVLFYDVVTKLPLGNARQVHSLTDLLAQSDIVTLHVPELPSTQWMIGEKEIAAIKPGGILINASRGTVVEIEPLAAALRAKKLLGAAIDVFPVEPRGNKDEFQSPLRGLDNVILTPHIGGSTMEAQANIGLEVAEKLVKYSDNGTSTSSVNFPEVALPAHPGKHRLLHIHHNVPGVLSEINKIFSENQ
;
A
#
# COMPACT_ATOMS: atom_id res chain seq x y z
N ARG A 1 -2.21 16.98 4.78
CA ARG A 1 -2.09 17.39 6.21
C ARG A 1 -1.21 16.34 6.86
N ASP A 2 -0.06 16.75 7.39
CA ASP A 2 0.82 15.86 8.16
C ASP A 2 0.06 15.39 9.40
N SER A 3 0.28 14.12 9.78
CA SER A 3 -0.32 13.60 10.99
C SER A 3 0.21 14.38 12.19
N PRO A 4 -0.65 14.95 13.06
CA PRO A 4 -0.18 15.59 14.29
C PRO A 4 0.78 14.72 15.10
N SER A 5 0.57 13.40 15.10
CA SER A 5 1.41 12.41 15.76
C SER A 5 2.86 12.42 15.27
N ALA A 6 3.10 12.61 13.96
CA ALA A 6 4.46 12.69 13.42
C ALA A 6 5.21 13.92 13.95
N ILE A 7 4.53 15.07 13.98
CA ILE A 7 5.13 16.32 14.47
C ILE A 7 5.44 16.22 15.97
N GLU A 8 4.58 15.57 16.74
CA GLU A 8 4.80 15.34 18.17
C GLU A 8 6.04 14.47 18.42
N VAL A 9 6.21 13.37 17.68
CA VAL A 9 7.40 12.50 17.77
C VAL A 9 8.68 13.28 17.44
N LEU A 10 8.67 14.03 16.32
CA LEU A 10 9.84 14.82 15.92
C LEU A 10 10.19 15.90 16.96
N ARG A 11 9.19 16.59 17.49
CA ARG A 11 9.41 17.60 18.55
C ARG A 11 9.95 16.98 19.83
N ALA A 12 9.40 15.84 20.26
CA ALA A 12 9.88 15.10 21.42
C ALA A 12 11.34 14.64 21.26
N ALA A 13 11.76 14.36 20.03
CA ALA A 13 13.14 14.03 19.68
C ALA A 13 14.06 15.28 19.54
N GLY A 14 13.54 16.50 19.80
CA GLY A 14 14.35 17.72 19.81
C GLY A 14 14.37 18.50 18.49
N TYR A 15 13.63 18.09 17.46
CA TYR A 15 13.54 18.85 16.22
C TYR A 15 12.61 20.04 16.40
N SER A 16 13.16 21.27 16.30
CA SER A 16 12.41 22.53 16.49
C SER A 16 11.99 23.20 15.16
N GLN A 17 12.77 22.96 14.09
CA GLN A 17 12.52 23.58 12.78
C GLN A 17 11.70 22.63 11.89
N ILE A 18 10.41 22.56 12.17
CA ILE A 18 9.45 21.73 11.43
C ILE A 18 8.47 22.60 10.71
N GLU A 19 8.44 22.52 9.39
CA GLU A 19 7.45 23.19 8.55
C GLU A 19 6.47 22.16 8.00
N ALA A 20 5.18 22.36 8.30
CA ALA A 20 4.08 21.55 7.79
C ALA A 20 3.36 22.28 6.64
N LEU A 21 3.34 21.67 5.47
CA LEU A 21 2.68 22.23 4.28
C LEU A 21 1.28 21.67 4.10
N PRO A 22 0.28 22.48 3.74
CA PRO A 22 -1.11 22.04 3.58
C PRO A 22 -1.35 21.19 2.34
N SER A 23 -0.45 21.25 1.34
CA SER A 23 -0.54 20.53 0.07
C SER A 23 0.85 20.21 -0.52
N ALA A 24 0.89 19.32 -1.50
CA ALA A 24 2.10 19.11 -2.31
C ALA A 24 2.45 20.39 -3.07
N LEU A 25 3.73 20.69 -3.13
CA LEU A 25 4.25 21.82 -3.91
C LEU A 25 4.43 21.44 -5.38
N PRO A 26 4.32 22.41 -6.30
CA PRO A 26 4.83 22.26 -7.67
C PRO A 26 6.33 21.95 -7.66
N GLU A 27 6.81 21.28 -8.70
CA GLU A 27 8.19 20.76 -8.72
C GLU A 27 9.25 21.87 -8.54
N GLU A 28 9.09 23.02 -9.20
CA GLU A 28 10.05 24.12 -9.10
C GLU A 28 10.09 24.75 -7.69
N GLU A 29 8.94 24.87 -7.05
CA GLU A 29 8.89 25.34 -5.66
C GLU A 29 9.52 24.32 -4.71
N LEU A 30 9.29 23.03 -4.97
CA LEU A 30 9.88 21.94 -4.20
C LEU A 30 11.40 21.94 -4.34
N LYS A 31 11.94 22.10 -5.54
CA LYS A 31 13.40 22.20 -5.79
C LYS A 31 14.03 23.37 -5.04
N ALA A 32 13.38 24.55 -5.06
CA ALA A 32 13.89 25.70 -4.32
C ALA A 32 13.90 25.46 -2.79
N LYS A 33 12.87 24.81 -2.27
CA LYS A 33 12.68 24.62 -0.83
C LYS A 33 13.54 23.49 -0.27
N ILE A 34 13.74 22.40 -1.04
CA ILE A 34 14.43 21.19 -0.57
C ILE A 34 15.95 21.39 -0.41
N ALA A 35 16.52 22.43 -1.03
CA ALA A 35 17.96 22.68 -1.03
C ALA A 35 18.56 22.76 0.39
N ASP A 36 17.80 23.27 1.37
CA ASP A 36 18.24 23.52 2.73
C ASP A 36 17.64 22.56 3.77
N VAL A 37 16.88 21.56 3.31
CA VAL A 37 16.14 20.60 4.17
C VAL A 37 16.98 19.36 4.44
N HIS A 38 17.02 18.91 5.70
CA HIS A 38 17.72 17.68 6.11
C HIS A 38 16.80 16.45 6.05
N PHE A 39 15.52 16.63 6.33
CA PHE A 39 14.50 15.57 6.30
C PHE A 39 13.26 16.07 5.58
N ILE A 40 12.73 15.30 4.67
CA ILE A 40 11.46 15.61 4.01
C ILE A 40 10.44 14.51 4.29
N GLY A 41 9.24 14.91 4.70
CA GLY A 41 8.07 14.05 4.77
C GLY A 41 7.18 14.25 3.56
N ILE A 42 6.84 13.19 2.85
CA ILE A 42 5.96 13.25 1.68
C ILE A 42 4.81 12.26 1.78
N ARG A 43 3.75 12.51 1.01
CA ARG A 43 2.67 11.56 0.74
C ARG A 43 2.66 11.19 -0.75
N SER A 44 1.67 10.41 -1.18
CA SER A 44 1.59 9.85 -2.53
C SER A 44 1.61 10.86 -3.69
N ARG A 45 1.26 12.13 -3.44
CA ARG A 45 1.18 13.16 -4.50
C ARG A 45 2.50 13.87 -4.81
N THR A 46 3.41 13.95 -3.86
CA THR A 46 4.70 14.63 -4.05
C THR A 46 5.65 13.71 -4.78
N GLN A 47 6.14 14.14 -5.94
CA GLN A 47 7.10 13.38 -6.72
C GLN A 47 8.53 13.83 -6.37
N LEU A 48 9.38 12.88 -5.98
CA LEU A 48 10.82 13.10 -5.77
C LEU A 48 11.58 12.46 -6.92
N THR A 49 11.73 13.23 -7.99
CA THR A 49 12.45 12.85 -9.20
C THR A 49 13.97 13.00 -9.02
N ALA A 50 14.75 12.47 -9.95
CA ALA A 50 16.21 12.69 -9.98
C ALA A 50 16.57 14.19 -9.96
N ASP A 51 15.80 15.03 -10.66
CA ASP A 51 16.02 16.48 -10.71
C ASP A 51 15.75 17.15 -9.35
N VAL A 52 14.72 16.68 -8.62
CA VAL A 52 14.44 17.16 -7.25
C VAL A 52 15.57 16.75 -6.31
N PHE A 53 16.05 15.52 -6.41
CA PHE A 53 17.21 15.07 -5.61
C PHE A 53 18.48 15.82 -5.96
N ALA A 54 18.69 16.21 -7.22
CA ALA A 54 19.83 17.03 -7.63
C ALA A 54 19.86 18.40 -6.93
N ALA A 55 18.70 18.99 -6.65
CA ALA A 55 18.56 20.24 -5.90
C ALA A 55 18.72 20.07 -4.37
N ALA A 56 18.56 18.87 -3.84
CA ALA A 56 18.57 18.57 -2.40
C ALA A 56 20.01 18.45 -1.86
N GLN A 57 20.62 19.55 -1.47
CA GLN A 57 22.03 19.59 -1.08
C GLN A 57 22.32 19.06 0.33
N LYS A 58 21.35 19.18 1.25
CA LYS A 58 21.50 18.80 2.68
C LYS A 58 20.63 17.62 3.09
N LEU A 59 19.88 17.05 2.16
CA LEU A 59 18.90 16.02 2.46
C LEU A 59 19.57 14.72 2.91
N VAL A 60 19.20 14.22 4.09
CA VAL A 60 19.72 13.02 4.71
C VAL A 60 18.77 11.84 4.54
N ALA A 61 17.47 12.09 4.70
CA ALA A 61 16.46 11.04 4.53
C ALA A 61 15.09 11.57 4.11
N VAL A 62 14.33 10.67 3.50
CA VAL A 62 12.94 10.86 3.07
C VAL A 62 12.03 9.96 3.88
N GLY A 63 10.95 10.51 4.42
CA GLY A 63 9.85 9.77 5.02
C GLY A 63 8.62 9.77 4.11
N CYS A 64 8.24 8.62 3.57
CA CYS A 64 6.99 8.44 2.85
C CYS A 64 5.87 8.11 3.84
N PHE A 65 4.99 9.07 4.13
CA PHE A 65 3.84 8.89 5.01
C PHE A 65 2.70 8.14 4.29
N CYS A 66 3.06 6.98 3.73
CA CYS A 66 2.21 6.05 2.98
C CYS A 66 2.94 4.70 2.83
N ILE A 67 2.28 3.71 2.23
CA ILE A 67 2.89 2.41 1.94
C ILE A 67 3.76 2.47 0.68
N GLY A 68 3.16 2.97 -0.42
CA GLY A 68 3.83 3.02 -1.73
C GLY A 68 4.98 4.01 -1.75
N THR A 69 6.00 3.71 -2.54
CA THR A 69 7.17 4.56 -2.77
C THR A 69 7.37 4.89 -4.25
N ASN A 70 6.36 4.62 -5.09
CA ASN A 70 6.41 4.84 -6.54
C ASN A 70 6.65 6.31 -6.93
N GLN A 71 6.34 7.24 -6.01
CA GLN A 71 6.57 8.68 -6.16
C GLN A 71 8.02 9.10 -5.87
N VAL A 72 8.92 8.17 -5.53
CA VAL A 72 10.32 8.45 -5.21
C VAL A 72 11.24 7.71 -6.16
N ASP A 73 12.14 8.43 -6.82
CA ASP A 73 13.26 7.80 -7.55
C ASP A 73 14.27 7.23 -6.54
N LEU A 74 14.06 5.94 -6.20
CA LEU A 74 14.89 5.24 -5.21
C LEU A 74 16.35 5.09 -5.64
N ASN A 75 16.62 5.03 -6.95
CA ASN A 75 17.98 4.95 -7.47
C ASN A 75 18.71 6.28 -7.31
N ALA A 76 18.08 7.37 -7.71
CA ALA A 76 18.65 8.71 -7.51
C ALA A 76 18.88 9.03 -6.03
N ALA A 77 17.94 8.64 -5.14
CA ALA A 77 18.11 8.78 -3.70
C ALA A 77 19.32 7.98 -3.19
N ARG A 78 19.46 6.71 -3.62
CA ARG A 78 20.56 5.83 -3.22
C ARG A 78 21.92 6.36 -3.68
N GLU A 79 22.04 6.82 -4.92
CA GLU A 79 23.27 7.36 -5.48
C GLU A 79 23.75 8.61 -4.73
N ARG A 80 22.84 9.35 -4.13
CA ARG A 80 23.14 10.54 -3.31
C ARG A 80 23.28 10.24 -1.81
N GLY A 81 23.18 8.99 -1.41
CA GLY A 81 23.28 8.58 0.00
C GLY A 81 22.06 8.98 0.84
N ILE A 82 20.89 9.15 0.24
CA ILE A 82 19.65 9.57 0.90
C ILE A 82 18.82 8.32 1.20
N ALA A 83 18.59 8.05 2.49
CA ALA A 83 17.75 6.93 2.92
C ALA A 83 16.26 7.24 2.72
N VAL A 84 15.49 6.25 2.31
CA VAL A 84 14.04 6.38 2.12
C VAL A 84 13.31 5.40 3.03
N PHE A 85 12.36 5.88 3.80
CA PHE A 85 11.53 5.11 4.71
C PHE A 85 10.05 5.26 4.37
N ASN A 86 9.27 4.22 4.61
CA ASN A 86 7.82 4.22 4.45
C ASN A 86 7.13 3.54 5.65
N ALA A 87 5.79 3.44 5.61
CA ALA A 87 5.00 2.74 6.61
C ALA A 87 4.26 1.56 5.96
N PRO A 88 4.90 0.39 5.77
CA PRO A 88 4.33 -0.71 5.00
C PRO A 88 3.22 -1.47 5.72
N TYR A 89 3.06 -1.30 7.05
CA TYR A 89 2.15 -2.13 7.85
C TYR A 89 1.04 -1.36 8.57
N SER A 90 1.17 -0.04 8.69
CA SER A 90 0.32 0.79 9.55
C SER A 90 -1.15 0.86 9.13
N ASN A 91 -1.50 0.50 7.91
CA ASN A 91 -2.88 0.46 7.43
C ASN A 91 -3.43 -0.97 7.22
N THR A 92 -2.68 -1.99 7.59
CA THR A 92 -3.03 -3.41 7.36
C THR A 92 -4.44 -3.73 7.86
N ARG A 93 -4.78 -3.31 9.07
CA ARG A 93 -6.09 -3.54 9.68
C ARG A 93 -7.21 -2.83 8.92
N SER A 94 -7.00 -1.59 8.55
CA SER A 94 -8.00 -0.78 7.84
C SER A 94 -8.40 -1.39 6.50
N VAL A 95 -7.43 -1.87 5.72
CA VAL A 95 -7.69 -2.55 4.43
C VAL A 95 -8.40 -3.87 4.65
N ALA A 96 -7.98 -4.68 5.61
CA ALA A 96 -8.59 -5.97 5.90
C ALA A 96 -10.07 -5.82 6.33
N GLU A 97 -10.40 -4.81 7.12
CA GLU A 97 -11.77 -4.51 7.54
C GLU A 97 -12.64 -4.03 6.37
N LEU A 98 -12.12 -3.15 5.52
CA LEU A 98 -12.83 -2.68 4.33
C LEU A 98 -13.19 -3.86 3.43
N VAL A 99 -12.22 -4.72 3.10
CA VAL A 99 -12.42 -5.88 2.22
C VAL A 99 -13.46 -6.85 2.79
N LEU A 100 -13.42 -7.13 4.10
CA LEU A 100 -14.41 -8.00 4.74
C LEU A 100 -15.82 -7.38 4.69
N ALA A 101 -15.94 -6.08 4.93
CA ALA A 101 -17.20 -5.36 4.83
C ALA A 101 -17.76 -5.39 3.39
N GLU A 102 -16.93 -5.11 2.40
CA GLU A 102 -17.30 -5.16 0.98
C GLU A 102 -17.75 -6.56 0.56
N ALA A 103 -17.08 -7.61 1.03
CA ALA A 103 -17.49 -8.99 0.79
C ALA A 103 -18.93 -9.26 1.29
N ILE A 104 -19.25 -8.82 2.50
CA ILE A 104 -20.59 -8.98 3.10
C ILE A 104 -21.62 -8.15 2.32
N LEU A 105 -21.32 -6.90 2.01
CA LEU A 105 -22.21 -6.00 1.27
C LEU A 105 -22.56 -6.56 -0.10
N LEU A 106 -21.56 -7.08 -0.83
CA LEU A 106 -21.76 -7.66 -2.17
C LEU A 106 -22.53 -8.98 -2.12
N LEU A 107 -22.23 -9.88 -1.17
CA LEU A 107 -23.01 -11.13 -0.99
C LEU A 107 -24.48 -10.86 -0.68
N ARG A 108 -24.81 -9.76 -0.05
CA ARG A 108 -26.18 -9.35 0.31
C ARG A 108 -26.84 -8.50 -0.77
N GLY A 109 -26.11 -8.09 -1.83
CA GLY A 109 -26.60 -7.18 -2.86
C GLY A 109 -26.98 -5.80 -2.29
N ILE A 110 -26.31 -5.35 -1.23
CA ILE A 110 -26.63 -4.08 -0.55
C ILE A 110 -26.46 -2.88 -1.49
N PRO A 111 -25.40 -2.76 -2.33
CA PRO A 111 -25.23 -1.60 -3.21
C PRO A 111 -26.45 -1.36 -4.10
N GLU A 112 -26.93 -2.37 -4.81
CA GLU A 112 -28.10 -2.30 -5.67
C GLU A 112 -29.38 -1.96 -4.88
N LYS A 113 -29.62 -2.70 -3.79
CA LYS A 113 -30.82 -2.51 -2.96
C LYS A 113 -30.87 -1.13 -2.32
N SER A 114 -29.73 -0.62 -1.86
CA SER A 114 -29.62 0.73 -1.31
C SER A 114 -29.87 1.78 -2.39
N ALA A 115 -29.25 1.64 -3.56
CA ALA A 115 -29.46 2.57 -4.68
C ALA A 115 -30.93 2.61 -5.14
N VAL A 116 -31.61 1.45 -5.22
CA VAL A 116 -33.05 1.38 -5.54
C VAL A 116 -33.89 2.09 -4.47
N ALA A 117 -33.61 1.85 -3.19
CA ALA A 117 -34.35 2.49 -2.10
C ALA A 117 -34.18 4.02 -2.09
N HIS A 118 -32.98 4.54 -2.35
CA HIS A 118 -32.72 5.99 -2.47
C HIS A 118 -33.48 6.63 -3.66
N ARG A 119 -33.78 5.86 -4.70
CA ARG A 119 -34.59 6.30 -5.85
C ARG A 119 -36.12 6.13 -5.62
N GLY A 120 -36.54 5.74 -4.40
CA GLY A 120 -37.96 5.55 -4.05
C GLY A 120 -38.53 4.17 -4.45
N GLY A 121 -37.68 3.24 -4.91
CA GLY A 121 -38.08 1.86 -5.20
C GLY A 121 -38.01 0.97 -3.95
N TRP A 122 -38.51 -0.29 -4.10
CA TRP A 122 -38.54 -1.27 -3.02
C TRP A 122 -38.18 -2.66 -3.55
N LEU A 123 -36.89 -3.06 -3.36
CA LEU A 123 -36.36 -4.34 -3.84
C LEU A 123 -36.21 -5.33 -2.67
N LYS A 124 -37.32 -5.92 -2.23
CA LYS A 124 -37.33 -6.97 -1.21
C LYS A 124 -37.23 -8.35 -1.86
N SER A 125 -36.01 -8.91 -1.93
CA SER A 125 -35.75 -10.22 -2.53
C SER A 125 -34.62 -10.92 -1.82
N ALA A 126 -34.72 -12.24 -1.67
CA ALA A 126 -33.65 -13.13 -1.24
C ALA A 126 -32.81 -13.65 -2.43
N SER A 127 -33.22 -13.39 -3.68
CA SER A 127 -32.46 -13.81 -4.86
C SER A 127 -31.07 -13.18 -4.85
N ASN A 128 -30.03 -13.97 -5.11
CA ASN A 128 -28.64 -13.55 -5.10
C ASN A 128 -28.20 -12.87 -3.79
N SER A 129 -28.79 -13.29 -2.65
CA SER A 129 -28.42 -12.81 -1.31
C SER A 129 -27.98 -13.98 -0.46
N TYR A 130 -26.77 -13.94 0.01
CA TYR A 130 -26.12 -15.07 0.69
C TYR A 130 -25.54 -14.63 2.03
N GLU A 131 -25.45 -15.57 2.97
CA GLU A 131 -24.64 -15.41 4.17
C GLU A 131 -23.17 -15.59 3.84
N ILE A 132 -22.30 -14.92 4.58
CA ILE A 132 -20.84 -15.06 4.42
C ILE A 132 -20.32 -16.38 5.01
N ARG A 133 -20.98 -16.89 6.07
CA ARG A 133 -20.61 -18.14 6.72
C ARG A 133 -20.64 -19.31 5.73
N GLY A 134 -19.60 -20.12 5.75
CA GLY A 134 -19.43 -21.26 4.85
C GLY A 134 -19.00 -20.91 3.43
N LYS A 135 -18.82 -19.61 3.10
CA LYS A 135 -18.25 -19.19 1.82
C LYS A 135 -16.74 -19.32 1.83
N THR A 136 -16.16 -19.54 0.66
CA THR A 136 -14.71 -19.61 0.47
C THR A 136 -14.16 -18.26 0.02
N LEU A 137 -13.23 -17.72 0.81
CA LEU A 137 -12.44 -16.53 0.46
C LEU A 137 -11.11 -16.97 -0.15
N GLY A 138 -10.85 -16.57 -1.39
CA GLY A 138 -9.57 -16.74 -2.05
C GLY A 138 -8.74 -15.46 -1.96
N ILE A 139 -7.58 -15.55 -1.33
CA ILE A 139 -6.65 -14.44 -1.11
C ILE A 139 -5.47 -14.58 -2.05
N VAL A 140 -5.28 -13.63 -2.96
CA VAL A 140 -4.10 -13.53 -3.83
C VAL A 140 -3.09 -12.58 -3.19
N GLY A 141 -1.96 -13.13 -2.72
CA GLY A 141 -0.97 -12.42 -1.91
C GLY A 141 -1.23 -12.57 -0.39
N TYR A 142 -0.49 -13.49 0.24
CA TYR A 142 -0.63 -13.79 1.68
C TYR A 142 0.44 -13.06 2.50
N GLY A 143 0.52 -11.73 2.27
CA GLY A 143 1.33 -10.78 3.04
C GLY A 143 0.60 -10.30 4.30
N SER A 144 0.99 -9.14 4.84
CA SER A 144 0.42 -8.60 6.09
C SER A 144 -1.10 -8.42 6.03
N ILE A 145 -1.62 -7.85 4.94
CA ILE A 145 -3.07 -7.64 4.77
C ILE A 145 -3.78 -8.98 4.58
N GLY A 146 -3.31 -9.82 3.65
CA GLY A 146 -3.92 -11.12 3.38
C GLY A 146 -3.97 -12.02 4.61
N THR A 147 -2.90 -12.04 5.40
CA THR A 147 -2.82 -12.79 6.65
C THR A 147 -3.83 -12.27 7.69
N GLN A 148 -3.90 -10.96 7.89
CA GLN A 148 -4.86 -10.40 8.84
C GLN A 148 -6.30 -10.59 8.38
N LEU A 149 -6.56 -10.44 7.09
CA LEU A 149 -7.88 -10.70 6.51
C LEU A 149 -8.30 -12.17 6.69
N SER A 150 -7.37 -13.12 6.54
CA SER A 150 -7.68 -14.54 6.74
C SER A 150 -8.19 -14.85 8.15
N VAL A 151 -7.59 -14.23 9.17
CA VAL A 151 -8.04 -14.36 10.58
C VAL A 151 -9.43 -13.76 10.78
N LEU A 152 -9.69 -12.59 10.20
CA LEU A 152 -11.00 -11.94 10.27
C LEU A 152 -12.07 -12.76 9.54
N ALA A 153 -11.77 -13.28 8.36
CA ALA A 153 -12.67 -14.09 7.56
C ALA A 153 -13.04 -15.42 8.28
N GLU A 154 -12.06 -16.06 8.89
CA GLU A 154 -12.30 -17.26 9.71
C GLU A 154 -13.24 -16.95 10.88
N SER A 155 -13.07 -15.81 11.55
CA SER A 155 -13.91 -15.43 12.70
C SER A 155 -15.39 -15.26 12.37
N VAL A 156 -15.72 -14.96 11.10
CA VAL A 156 -17.11 -14.90 10.61
C VAL A 156 -17.56 -16.19 9.92
N GLY A 157 -16.78 -17.25 10.02
CA GLY A 157 -17.12 -18.60 9.56
C GLY A 157 -16.83 -18.86 8.07
N MET A 158 -15.92 -18.14 7.45
CA MET A 158 -15.45 -18.43 6.10
C MET A 158 -14.40 -19.54 6.08
N HIS A 159 -14.29 -20.23 4.95
CA HIS A 159 -13.13 -21.03 4.58
C HIS A 159 -12.13 -20.14 3.81
N VAL A 160 -10.83 -20.26 4.10
CA VAL A 160 -9.82 -19.42 3.48
C VAL A 160 -8.89 -20.26 2.61
N LEU A 161 -8.76 -19.87 1.34
CA LEU A 161 -7.72 -20.31 0.44
C LEU A 161 -6.80 -19.13 0.11
N PHE A 162 -5.51 -19.39 -0.08
CA PHE A 162 -4.62 -18.35 -0.56
C PHE A 162 -3.62 -18.87 -1.60
N TYR A 163 -3.20 -17.96 -2.46
CA TYR A 163 -2.13 -18.14 -3.42
C TYR A 163 -1.04 -17.08 -3.19
N ASP A 164 0.20 -17.50 -3.13
CA ASP A 164 1.37 -16.63 -3.05
C ASP A 164 2.49 -17.25 -3.88
N VAL A 165 3.39 -16.41 -4.39
CA VAL A 165 4.56 -16.85 -5.21
C VAL A 165 5.61 -17.58 -4.37
N VAL A 166 5.52 -17.48 -3.05
CA VAL A 166 6.37 -18.19 -2.10
C VAL A 166 5.52 -19.01 -1.14
N THR A 167 6.12 -20.06 -0.57
CA THR A 167 5.45 -20.82 0.49
C THR A 167 5.32 -19.97 1.74
N LYS A 168 4.10 -19.87 2.27
CA LYS A 168 3.77 -19.11 3.49
C LYS A 168 3.23 -20.03 4.57
N LEU A 169 3.47 -19.67 5.82
CA LEU A 169 2.84 -20.34 6.95
C LEU A 169 1.35 -19.98 7.00
N PRO A 170 0.42 -20.94 6.84
CA PRO A 170 -0.99 -20.66 6.92
C PRO A 170 -1.40 -20.38 8.38
N LEU A 171 -2.33 -19.45 8.60
CA LEU A 171 -2.94 -19.18 9.88
C LEU A 171 -4.38 -19.71 9.93
N GLY A 172 -4.77 -20.22 11.08
CA GLY A 172 -6.12 -20.73 11.29
C GLY A 172 -6.52 -21.82 10.29
N ASN A 173 -7.67 -21.65 9.65
CA ASN A 173 -8.18 -22.59 8.63
C ASN A 173 -7.65 -22.32 7.20
N ALA A 174 -6.76 -21.33 7.02
CA ALA A 174 -6.25 -20.96 5.70
C ALA A 174 -5.41 -22.10 5.09
N ARG A 175 -5.57 -22.32 3.77
CA ARG A 175 -4.81 -23.32 3.03
C ARG A 175 -4.20 -22.70 1.77
N GLN A 176 -2.92 -22.95 1.53
CA GLN A 176 -2.25 -22.53 0.31
C GLN A 176 -2.65 -23.44 -0.86
N VAL A 177 -3.01 -22.85 -1.99
CA VAL A 177 -3.18 -23.54 -3.27
C VAL A 177 -1.98 -23.29 -4.17
N HIS A 178 -1.73 -24.19 -5.11
CA HIS A 178 -0.51 -24.18 -5.92
C HIS A 178 -0.61 -23.31 -7.18
N SER A 179 -1.82 -22.94 -7.60
CA SER A 179 -2.01 -22.09 -8.78
C SER A 179 -3.09 -21.02 -8.55
N LEU A 180 -2.92 -19.89 -9.24
CA LEU A 180 -3.94 -18.84 -9.27
C LEU A 180 -5.26 -19.37 -9.82
N THR A 181 -5.23 -20.16 -10.88
CA THR A 181 -6.43 -20.74 -11.50
C THR A 181 -7.21 -21.62 -10.53
N ASP A 182 -6.52 -22.43 -9.72
CA ASP A 182 -7.18 -23.26 -8.70
C ASP A 182 -7.87 -22.40 -7.62
N LEU A 183 -7.23 -21.31 -7.22
CA LEU A 183 -7.84 -20.37 -6.28
C LEU A 183 -9.11 -19.75 -6.86
N LEU A 184 -9.04 -19.23 -8.10
CA LEU A 184 -10.15 -18.57 -8.77
C LEU A 184 -11.36 -19.49 -8.92
N ALA A 185 -11.13 -20.75 -9.33
CA ALA A 185 -12.19 -21.74 -9.54
C ALA A 185 -12.89 -22.21 -8.27
N GLN A 186 -12.20 -22.17 -7.11
CA GLN A 186 -12.71 -22.68 -5.84
C GLN A 186 -13.33 -21.60 -4.94
N SER A 187 -13.04 -20.32 -5.22
CA SER A 187 -13.42 -19.21 -4.33
C SER A 187 -14.77 -18.60 -4.70
N ASP A 188 -15.60 -18.34 -3.70
CA ASP A 188 -16.83 -17.55 -3.85
C ASP A 188 -16.50 -16.05 -3.90
N ILE A 189 -15.44 -15.64 -3.21
CA ILE A 189 -14.93 -14.27 -3.20
C ILE A 189 -13.42 -14.34 -3.42
N VAL A 190 -12.91 -13.56 -4.36
CA VAL A 190 -11.48 -13.41 -4.64
C VAL A 190 -11.06 -12.00 -4.26
N THR A 191 -9.99 -11.87 -3.48
CA THR A 191 -9.42 -10.58 -3.08
C THR A 191 -7.94 -10.52 -3.36
N LEU A 192 -7.46 -9.35 -3.78
CA LEU A 192 -6.10 -9.14 -4.26
C LEU A 192 -5.32 -8.28 -3.26
N HIS A 193 -4.15 -8.78 -2.85
CA HIS A 193 -3.25 -8.12 -1.91
C HIS A 193 -1.79 -8.26 -2.37
N VAL A 194 -1.54 -7.89 -3.62
CA VAL A 194 -0.21 -7.97 -4.26
C VAL A 194 0.37 -6.58 -4.50
N PRO A 195 1.70 -6.44 -4.51
CA PRO A 195 2.36 -5.17 -4.86
C PRO A 195 2.23 -4.88 -6.36
N GLU A 196 2.55 -3.65 -6.77
CA GLU A 196 2.70 -3.27 -8.16
C GLU A 196 4.10 -3.65 -8.65
N LEU A 197 4.17 -4.67 -9.48
CA LEU A 197 5.39 -5.21 -10.07
C LEU A 197 5.12 -5.56 -11.54
N PRO A 198 6.15 -5.67 -12.40
CA PRO A 198 5.96 -6.18 -13.77
C PRO A 198 5.25 -7.54 -13.82
N SER A 199 5.46 -8.41 -12.84
CA SER A 199 4.85 -9.74 -12.75
C SER A 199 3.39 -9.74 -12.28
N THR A 200 2.91 -8.66 -11.68
CA THR A 200 1.53 -8.52 -11.20
C THR A 200 0.70 -7.59 -12.08
N GLN A 201 1.34 -6.92 -13.05
CA GLN A 201 0.63 -6.09 -14.01
C GLN A 201 -0.33 -6.92 -14.84
N TRP A 202 -1.60 -6.54 -14.83
CA TRP A 202 -2.70 -7.20 -15.55
C TRP A 202 -2.83 -8.71 -15.27
N MET A 203 -2.40 -9.14 -14.07
CA MET A 203 -2.44 -10.55 -13.69
C MET A 203 -3.87 -11.11 -13.59
N ILE A 204 -4.88 -10.25 -13.47
CA ILE A 204 -6.30 -10.60 -13.52
C ILE A 204 -6.89 -10.00 -14.80
N GLY A 205 -6.68 -10.67 -15.90
CA GLY A 205 -7.22 -10.34 -17.22
C GLY A 205 -8.45 -11.15 -17.58
N GLU A 206 -8.81 -11.13 -18.86
CA GLU A 206 -10.00 -11.82 -19.38
C GLU A 206 -10.02 -13.30 -19.02
N LYS A 207 -8.88 -13.99 -19.14
CA LYS A 207 -8.74 -15.42 -18.85
C LYS A 207 -8.96 -15.73 -17.37
N GLU A 208 -8.38 -14.94 -16.49
CA GLU A 208 -8.50 -15.12 -15.05
C GLU A 208 -9.92 -14.77 -14.57
N ILE A 209 -10.53 -13.71 -15.09
CA ILE A 209 -11.93 -13.35 -14.82
C ILE A 209 -12.85 -14.48 -15.33
N ALA A 210 -12.53 -15.08 -16.46
CA ALA A 210 -13.26 -16.24 -16.98
C ALA A 210 -13.14 -17.48 -16.07
N ALA A 211 -12.03 -17.64 -15.36
CA ALA A 211 -11.80 -18.74 -14.43
C ALA A 211 -12.47 -18.55 -13.06
N ILE A 212 -12.89 -17.33 -12.71
CA ILE A 212 -13.67 -17.10 -11.48
C ILE A 212 -14.98 -17.89 -11.56
N LYS A 213 -15.33 -18.53 -10.48
CA LYS A 213 -16.57 -19.27 -10.29
C LYS A 213 -17.79 -18.44 -10.72
N PRO A 214 -18.76 -18.98 -11.48
CA PRO A 214 -19.99 -18.27 -11.82
C PRO A 214 -20.69 -17.75 -10.55
N GLY A 215 -21.05 -16.47 -10.54
CA GLY A 215 -21.59 -15.80 -9.37
C GLY A 215 -20.53 -15.44 -8.31
N GLY A 216 -19.26 -15.57 -8.63
CA GLY A 216 -18.17 -15.13 -7.76
C GLY A 216 -18.07 -13.60 -7.65
N ILE A 217 -17.32 -13.14 -6.68
CA ILE A 217 -17.07 -11.71 -6.37
C ILE A 217 -15.58 -11.46 -6.50
N LEU A 218 -15.19 -10.33 -7.11
CA LEU A 218 -13.80 -9.86 -7.16
C LEU A 218 -13.65 -8.56 -6.36
N ILE A 219 -12.66 -8.52 -5.47
CA ILE A 219 -12.31 -7.33 -4.68
C ILE A 219 -10.85 -6.95 -4.96
N ASN A 220 -10.63 -5.71 -5.35
CA ASN A 220 -9.28 -5.15 -5.51
C ASN A 220 -9.08 -3.89 -4.67
N ALA A 221 -8.40 -4.04 -3.55
CA ALA A 221 -7.90 -2.97 -2.69
C ALA A 221 -6.36 -2.98 -2.63
N SER A 222 -5.69 -3.42 -3.71
CA SER A 222 -4.23 -3.51 -3.80
C SER A 222 -3.62 -2.43 -4.70
N ARG A 223 -3.60 -2.68 -6.03
CA ARG A 223 -3.09 -1.74 -7.04
C ARG A 223 -3.98 -1.79 -8.29
N GLY A 224 -4.20 -0.62 -8.90
CA GLY A 224 -5.11 -0.48 -10.05
C GLY A 224 -4.66 -1.26 -11.28
N THR A 225 -3.35 -1.35 -11.49
CA THR A 225 -2.75 -2.06 -12.64
C THR A 225 -2.81 -3.59 -12.54
N VAL A 226 -3.33 -4.15 -11.45
CA VAL A 226 -3.43 -5.61 -11.27
C VAL A 226 -4.60 -6.22 -12.05
N VAL A 227 -5.68 -5.45 -12.27
CA VAL A 227 -6.92 -5.91 -12.91
C VAL A 227 -7.18 -5.18 -14.21
N GLU A 228 -7.46 -5.90 -15.28
CA GLU A 228 -7.99 -5.33 -16.52
C GLU A 228 -9.45 -4.95 -16.35
N ILE A 229 -9.73 -3.65 -16.37
CA ILE A 229 -11.06 -3.10 -16.03
C ILE A 229 -12.12 -3.41 -17.09
N GLU A 230 -11.79 -3.39 -18.38
CA GLU A 230 -12.77 -3.67 -19.45
C GLU A 230 -13.30 -5.12 -19.41
N PRO A 231 -12.47 -6.17 -19.31
CA PRO A 231 -12.95 -7.53 -19.12
C PRO A 231 -13.79 -7.71 -17.86
N LEU A 232 -13.41 -7.04 -16.74
CA LEU A 232 -14.18 -7.06 -15.51
C LEU A 232 -15.57 -6.45 -15.71
N ALA A 233 -15.64 -5.27 -16.33
CA ALA A 233 -16.91 -4.60 -16.62
C ALA A 233 -17.82 -5.45 -17.53
N ALA A 234 -17.24 -6.11 -18.53
CA ALA A 234 -17.98 -7.01 -19.40
C ALA A 234 -18.58 -8.21 -18.63
N ALA A 235 -17.80 -8.84 -17.76
CA ALA A 235 -18.25 -9.96 -16.93
C ALA A 235 -19.36 -9.56 -15.94
N LEU A 236 -19.29 -8.35 -15.36
CA LEU A 236 -20.29 -7.81 -14.45
C LEU A 236 -21.60 -7.47 -15.17
N ARG A 237 -21.53 -6.84 -16.35
CA ARG A 237 -22.71 -6.56 -17.20
C ARG A 237 -23.40 -7.84 -17.65
N ALA A 238 -22.63 -8.86 -18.00
CA ALA A 238 -23.13 -10.17 -18.37
C ALA A 238 -23.65 -10.98 -17.16
N LYS A 239 -23.57 -10.44 -15.93
CA LYS A 239 -23.96 -11.12 -14.68
C LYS A 239 -23.24 -12.46 -14.47
N LYS A 240 -22.07 -12.63 -15.06
CA LYS A 240 -21.20 -13.78 -14.81
C LYS A 240 -20.64 -13.72 -13.38
N LEU A 241 -20.25 -12.51 -12.94
CA LEU A 241 -19.89 -12.22 -11.57
C LEU A 241 -21.08 -11.61 -10.82
N LEU A 242 -21.23 -11.98 -9.55
CA LEU A 242 -22.26 -11.42 -8.68
C LEU A 242 -21.99 -9.94 -8.39
N GLY A 243 -20.73 -9.57 -8.23
CA GLY A 243 -20.33 -8.20 -8.01
C GLY A 243 -18.82 -8.01 -7.95
N ALA A 244 -18.40 -6.76 -7.78
CA ALA A 244 -17.02 -6.40 -7.53
C ALA A 244 -16.92 -5.20 -6.58
N ALA A 245 -15.80 -5.10 -5.85
CA ALA A 245 -15.39 -3.90 -5.11
C ALA A 245 -14.01 -3.48 -5.59
N ILE A 246 -13.88 -2.24 -6.04
CA ILE A 246 -12.67 -1.69 -6.62
C ILE A 246 -12.32 -0.40 -5.90
N ASP A 247 -11.24 -0.42 -5.13
CA ASP A 247 -10.73 0.73 -4.37
C ASP A 247 -9.60 1.46 -5.12
N VAL A 248 -8.99 0.79 -6.10
CA VAL A 248 -7.80 1.27 -6.83
C VAL A 248 -7.98 1.13 -8.34
N PHE A 249 -7.46 2.09 -9.12
CA PHE A 249 -7.70 2.17 -10.56
C PHE A 249 -6.40 2.38 -11.33
N PRO A 250 -6.30 1.91 -12.59
CA PRO A 250 -5.13 2.15 -13.43
C PRO A 250 -4.84 3.64 -13.63
N VAL A 251 -5.90 4.44 -13.69
CA VAL A 251 -5.83 5.91 -13.77
C VAL A 251 -6.71 6.49 -12.67
N GLU A 252 -6.09 7.15 -11.72
CA GLU A 252 -6.76 7.79 -10.60
C GLU A 252 -6.77 9.32 -10.76
N PRO A 253 -7.85 10.00 -10.36
CA PRO A 253 -7.91 11.46 -10.33
C PRO A 253 -6.82 12.05 -9.42
N ARG A 254 -6.21 13.15 -9.83
CA ARG A 254 -5.17 13.82 -9.04
C ARG A 254 -5.72 14.51 -7.79
N GLY A 255 -7.00 14.82 -7.78
CA GLY A 255 -7.66 15.49 -6.67
C GLY A 255 -9.16 15.27 -6.61
N ASN A 256 -9.76 15.67 -5.48
CA ASN A 256 -11.19 15.47 -5.22
C ASN A 256 -12.14 16.30 -6.14
N LYS A 257 -11.57 17.20 -6.95
CA LYS A 257 -12.32 18.01 -7.91
C LYS A 257 -12.24 17.49 -9.33
N ASP A 258 -11.36 16.52 -9.58
CA ASP A 258 -11.19 15.95 -10.92
C ASP A 258 -12.25 14.89 -11.17
N GLU A 259 -12.71 14.78 -12.40
CA GLU A 259 -13.70 13.77 -12.79
C GLU A 259 -13.07 12.39 -12.80
N PHE A 260 -13.74 11.45 -12.16
CA PHE A 260 -13.37 10.03 -12.21
C PHE A 260 -14.06 9.35 -13.40
N GLN A 261 -13.29 8.70 -14.26
CA GLN A 261 -13.76 7.94 -15.40
C GLN A 261 -13.43 6.45 -15.25
N SER A 262 -14.42 5.60 -15.40
CA SER A 262 -14.25 4.15 -15.39
C SER A 262 -15.40 3.44 -16.09
N PRO A 263 -15.17 2.35 -16.83
CA PRO A 263 -16.20 1.49 -17.39
C PRO A 263 -17.11 0.84 -16.34
N LEU A 264 -16.72 0.86 -15.07
CA LEU A 264 -17.48 0.30 -13.94
C LEU A 264 -18.56 1.26 -13.40
N ARG A 265 -18.52 2.54 -13.77
CA ARG A 265 -19.53 3.53 -13.34
C ARG A 265 -20.92 3.12 -13.80
N GLY A 266 -21.89 3.29 -12.92
CA GLY A 266 -23.31 2.99 -13.19
C GLY A 266 -23.67 1.51 -13.09
N LEU A 267 -22.74 0.62 -12.70
CA LEU A 267 -23.07 -0.77 -12.42
C LEU A 267 -23.53 -0.90 -10.96
N ASP A 268 -24.77 -1.26 -10.74
CA ASP A 268 -25.40 -1.34 -9.41
C ASP A 268 -24.82 -2.49 -8.54
N ASN A 269 -24.17 -3.47 -9.14
CA ASN A 269 -23.49 -4.58 -8.46
C ASN A 269 -22.00 -4.31 -8.20
N VAL A 270 -21.58 -3.07 -8.24
CA VAL A 270 -20.18 -2.67 -8.02
C VAL A 270 -20.08 -1.63 -6.90
N ILE A 271 -19.12 -1.83 -6.00
CA ILE A 271 -18.68 -0.83 -5.05
C ILE A 271 -17.43 -0.16 -5.62
N LEU A 272 -17.47 1.16 -5.76
CA LEU A 272 -16.33 1.98 -6.18
C LEU A 272 -15.94 2.89 -5.02
N THR A 273 -14.69 2.80 -4.58
CA THR A 273 -14.15 3.64 -3.52
C THR A 273 -12.88 4.37 -4.01
N PRO A 274 -12.66 5.63 -3.60
CA PRO A 274 -11.59 6.45 -4.15
C PRO A 274 -10.25 6.24 -3.43
N HIS A 275 -9.71 5.01 -3.48
CA HIS A 275 -8.43 4.60 -2.89
C HIS A 275 -8.36 4.92 -1.39
N ILE A 276 -9.36 4.44 -0.64
CA ILE A 276 -9.53 4.71 0.79
C ILE A 276 -9.21 3.54 1.71
N GLY A 277 -8.75 2.40 1.17
CA GLY A 277 -8.46 1.21 1.99
C GLY A 277 -7.59 1.49 3.21
N GLY A 278 -6.59 2.36 3.07
CA GLY A 278 -5.74 2.81 4.18
C GLY A 278 -6.13 4.16 4.79
N SER A 279 -7.28 4.72 4.47
CA SER A 279 -7.66 6.10 4.84
C SER A 279 -8.54 6.13 6.10
N THR A 280 -8.09 5.55 7.19
CA THR A 280 -8.72 5.67 8.52
C THR A 280 -7.92 6.60 9.42
N MET A 281 -8.55 7.13 10.46
CA MET A 281 -7.88 8.00 11.43
C MET A 281 -6.74 7.28 12.14
N GLU A 282 -6.96 6.04 12.52
CA GLU A 282 -5.99 5.17 13.17
C GLU A 282 -4.79 4.87 12.26
N ALA A 283 -5.04 4.50 11.00
CA ALA A 283 -3.97 4.27 10.04
C ALA A 283 -3.13 5.52 9.81
N GLN A 284 -3.76 6.69 9.68
CA GLN A 284 -3.04 7.96 9.50
C GLN A 284 -2.18 8.32 10.72
N ALA A 285 -2.69 8.09 11.94
CA ALA A 285 -1.91 8.28 13.16
C ALA A 285 -0.72 7.32 13.24
N ASN A 286 -0.95 6.03 12.99
CA ASN A 286 0.09 5.00 13.03
C ASN A 286 1.17 5.21 11.95
N ILE A 287 0.78 5.58 10.74
CA ILE A 287 1.72 5.96 9.66
C ILE A 287 2.61 7.13 10.12
N GLY A 288 1.99 8.13 10.75
CA GLY A 288 2.70 9.30 11.29
C GLY A 288 3.77 8.90 12.30
N LEU A 289 3.40 8.08 13.28
CA LEU A 289 4.29 7.57 14.31
C LEU A 289 5.43 6.73 13.70
N GLU A 290 5.09 5.74 12.89
CA GLU A 290 6.07 4.79 12.32
C GLU A 290 7.14 5.51 11.50
N VAL A 291 6.75 6.39 10.58
CA VAL A 291 7.71 7.10 9.72
C VAL A 291 8.56 8.07 10.52
N ALA A 292 7.96 8.84 11.44
CA ALA A 292 8.70 9.79 12.26
C ALA A 292 9.73 9.08 13.15
N GLU A 293 9.37 7.98 13.81
CA GLU A 293 10.31 7.18 14.60
C GLU A 293 11.47 6.62 13.78
N LYS A 294 11.22 6.18 12.54
CA LYS A 294 12.29 5.70 11.64
C LYS A 294 13.26 6.82 11.28
N LEU A 295 12.75 8.01 10.95
CA LEU A 295 13.60 9.18 10.68
C LEU A 295 14.45 9.57 11.91
N VAL A 296 13.85 9.59 13.10
CA VAL A 296 14.57 9.86 14.36
C VAL A 296 15.66 8.83 14.60
N LYS A 297 15.35 7.53 14.54
CA LYS A 297 16.32 6.45 14.73
C LYS A 297 17.46 6.51 13.72
N TYR A 298 17.16 6.84 12.48
CA TYR A 298 18.19 6.99 11.45
C TYR A 298 19.09 8.20 11.73
N SER A 299 18.52 9.33 12.13
CA SER A 299 19.28 10.52 12.52
C SER A 299 20.15 10.29 13.76
N ASP A 300 19.61 9.65 14.79
CA ASP A 300 20.29 9.53 16.09
C ASP A 300 21.41 8.49 16.07
N ASN A 301 21.21 7.36 15.37
CA ASN A 301 22.15 6.26 15.47
C ASN A 301 22.46 5.54 14.13
N GLY A 302 21.89 6.00 13.03
CA GLY A 302 22.08 5.41 11.71
C GLY A 302 21.31 4.12 11.44
N THR A 303 20.32 3.76 12.29
CA THR A 303 19.49 2.59 12.06
C THR A 303 18.71 2.73 10.77
N SER A 304 18.94 1.81 9.82
CA SER A 304 18.27 1.78 8.51
C SER A 304 17.23 0.66 8.37
N THR A 305 16.78 0.10 9.49
CA THR A 305 15.71 -0.94 9.49
C THR A 305 14.47 -0.43 8.77
N SER A 306 13.95 -1.24 7.85
CA SER A 306 12.83 -0.91 6.95
C SER A 306 13.10 0.25 5.98
N SER A 307 14.35 0.59 5.71
CA SER A 307 14.68 1.44 4.56
C SER A 307 14.36 0.70 3.27
N VAL A 308 13.76 1.41 2.30
CA VAL A 308 13.37 0.79 1.01
C VAL A 308 14.48 0.81 -0.03
N ASN A 309 15.57 1.56 0.21
CA ASN A 309 16.67 1.72 -0.74
C ASN A 309 18.07 1.47 -0.17
N PHE A 310 18.20 1.30 1.14
CA PHE A 310 19.46 0.98 1.82
C PHE A 310 19.42 -0.43 2.40
N PRO A 311 20.58 -1.07 2.61
CA PRO A 311 20.68 -2.29 3.43
C PRO A 311 20.13 -2.04 4.83
N GLU A 312 19.36 -2.98 5.34
CA GLU A 312 18.78 -2.88 6.68
C GLU A 312 19.82 -3.20 7.75
N VAL A 313 19.99 -2.29 8.70
CA VAL A 313 20.82 -2.49 9.89
C VAL A 313 20.16 -1.85 11.11
N ALA A 314 20.07 -2.58 12.20
CA ALA A 314 19.67 -2.08 13.50
C ALA A 314 20.91 -1.78 14.32
N LEU A 315 21.07 -0.53 14.75
CA LEU A 315 22.24 -0.08 15.48
C LEU A 315 21.88 0.38 16.90
N PRO A 316 22.66 0.02 17.93
CA PRO A 316 22.42 0.47 19.28
C PRO A 316 22.72 1.97 19.43
N ALA A 317 22.13 2.60 20.45
CA ALA A 317 22.51 3.95 20.86
C ALA A 317 24.02 4.02 21.18
N HIS A 318 24.62 5.19 20.94
CA HIS A 318 26.06 5.41 21.17
C HIS A 318 26.33 6.77 21.86
N PRO A 319 25.72 7.02 23.02
CA PRO A 319 25.84 8.32 23.70
C PRO A 319 27.31 8.70 23.99
N GLY A 320 27.65 9.96 23.69
CA GLY A 320 28.99 10.48 23.90
C GLY A 320 30.10 9.93 22.99
N LYS A 321 29.69 9.29 21.86
CA LYS A 321 30.62 8.76 20.86
C LYS A 321 30.19 9.19 19.48
N HIS A 322 31.11 9.16 18.52
CA HIS A 322 30.80 9.35 17.09
C HIS A 322 30.71 7.99 16.39
N ARG A 323 29.83 7.91 15.40
CA ARG A 323 29.67 6.74 14.53
C ARG A 323 29.70 7.20 13.09
N LEU A 324 30.57 6.59 12.29
CA LEU A 324 30.60 6.76 10.86
C LEU A 324 30.04 5.49 10.21
N LEU A 325 29.11 5.66 9.29
CA LEU A 325 28.48 4.59 8.52
C LEU A 325 28.87 4.74 7.06
N HIS A 326 29.30 3.65 6.46
CA HIS A 326 29.67 3.61 5.06
C HIS A 326 28.99 2.41 4.38
N ILE A 327 28.23 2.67 3.34
CA ILE A 327 27.55 1.65 2.52
C ILE A 327 28.34 1.52 1.21
N HIS A 328 28.79 0.31 0.90
CA HIS A 328 29.59 0.05 -0.29
C HIS A 328 29.37 -1.36 -0.83
N HIS A 329 29.74 -1.58 -2.09
CA HIS A 329 29.90 -2.92 -2.61
C HIS A 329 31.11 -3.59 -1.97
N ASN A 330 30.96 -4.84 -1.50
CA ASN A 330 32.06 -5.58 -0.88
C ASN A 330 33.02 -6.09 -1.96
N VAL A 331 33.93 -5.20 -2.38
CA VAL A 331 34.98 -5.51 -3.37
C VAL A 331 36.36 -5.30 -2.74
N PRO A 332 37.43 -6.00 -3.25
CA PRO A 332 38.77 -5.84 -2.75
C PRO A 332 39.24 -4.37 -2.78
N GLY A 333 39.91 -3.93 -1.72
CA GLY A 333 40.50 -2.58 -1.61
C GLY A 333 39.65 -1.54 -0.85
N VAL A 334 38.34 -1.70 -0.73
CA VAL A 334 37.46 -0.69 -0.07
C VAL A 334 37.90 -0.39 1.37
N LEU A 335 38.16 -1.41 2.17
CA LEU A 335 38.62 -1.22 3.56
C LEU A 335 40.00 -0.53 3.65
N SER A 336 40.86 -0.79 2.68
CA SER A 336 42.17 -0.11 2.60
C SER A 336 42.02 1.38 2.30
N GLU A 337 41.13 1.75 1.39
CA GLU A 337 40.86 3.16 1.11
C GLU A 337 40.19 3.87 2.28
N ILE A 338 39.24 3.24 2.97
CA ILE A 338 38.62 3.79 4.17
C ILE A 338 39.68 4.05 5.24
N ASN A 339 40.54 3.06 5.54
CA ASN A 339 41.59 3.17 6.52
C ASN A 339 42.61 4.26 6.14
N LYS A 340 42.94 4.42 4.86
CA LYS A 340 43.83 5.48 4.36
C LYS A 340 43.23 6.85 4.63
N ILE A 341 41.94 7.07 4.33
CA ILE A 341 41.25 8.32 4.61
C ILE A 341 41.32 8.66 6.08
N PHE A 342 41.10 7.69 7.00
CA PHE A 342 41.23 7.94 8.43
C PHE A 342 42.66 8.29 8.82
N SER A 343 43.68 7.62 8.28
CA SER A 343 45.08 7.89 8.63
C SER A 343 45.58 9.24 8.12
N GLU A 344 45.01 9.76 7.02
CA GLU A 344 45.39 11.04 6.41
C GLU A 344 44.68 12.25 7.06
N ASN A 345 43.59 12.03 7.83
CA ASN A 345 42.76 13.07 8.46
C ASN A 345 42.72 12.99 9.99
N GLN A 346 43.83 12.65 10.61
CA GLN A 346 43.99 12.62 12.08
C GLN A 346 43.94 14.00 12.73
#